data_1098b7e34bfd90f09ae1385cd026e928
#
_entry.id   1098b7e34bfd90f09ae1385cd026e928
#
_cell.length_a   1.000
_cell.length_b   1.000
_cell.length_c   1.000
_cell.angle_alpha   90.00
_cell.angle_beta   90.00
_cell.angle_gamma   90.00
#
_symmetry.space_group_name_H-M   'P 1'
#
loop_
_entity.id
_entity.type
_entity.pdbx_description
1 polymer ?
#
loop_
_entity_poly.entity_id
_entity_poly.type
_entity_poly.pdbx_seq_one_letter_code
_entity_poly.pdbx_strand_id
1 'polypeptide(L)'
;MNTTEQNAAKNTEAQVRRVLDVMNQGKLKQAIRITATPSQQPLPKTASKFGGVPYLPVGESAPTNASGQPLGMIAQINCAQLPQNNIYPKSGMLQFWIDPHDTVWGYDYNKPAVQENWRVLYYESVGEPNPDAPLPVIDWDTIGWPIEPESVEFALSFSLVEQGVTGTAHYYYPDFARVWDELYPEDKLPTGDDERARIQRTNAVEELTLPYEESDEYSRIGGYPYFIQNDPRDFDENLQGHTVNLLTIVSEVDWESEEETPELLWGDAGSANW
;
A
#
# COMPACT_ATOMS: atom_id res chain seq x y z
N MET A 1 15.83 5.28 -32.88
CA MET A 1 15.93 3.81 -32.89
C MET A 1 15.76 3.30 -34.30
N ASN A 2 16.63 2.45 -34.78
CA ASN A 2 16.48 1.83 -36.08
C ASN A 2 15.54 0.59 -35.98
N THR A 3 15.12 0.06 -37.13
CA THR A 3 14.16 -1.06 -37.19
C THR A 3 14.66 -2.33 -36.48
N THR A 4 15.98 -2.55 -36.44
CA THR A 4 16.59 -3.71 -35.77
C THR A 4 16.54 -3.58 -34.27
N GLU A 5 16.79 -2.38 -33.70
CA GLU A 5 16.68 -2.09 -32.27
C GLU A 5 15.22 -2.18 -31.81
N GLN A 6 14.27 -1.71 -32.59
CA GLN A 6 12.82 -1.84 -32.30
C GLN A 6 12.36 -3.31 -32.28
N ASN A 7 12.90 -4.13 -33.18
CA ASN A 7 12.56 -5.55 -33.21
C ASN A 7 13.19 -6.31 -32.05
N ALA A 8 14.42 -5.96 -31.65
CA ALA A 8 15.07 -6.55 -30.49
C ALA A 8 14.31 -6.19 -29.19
N ALA A 9 13.94 -4.93 -29.01
CA ALA A 9 13.17 -4.49 -27.85
C ALA A 9 11.81 -5.19 -27.74
N LYS A 10 11.08 -5.33 -28.86
CA LYS A 10 9.81 -6.10 -28.90
C LYS A 10 9.98 -7.58 -28.55
N ASN A 11 11.09 -8.18 -28.96
CA ASN A 11 11.39 -9.57 -28.60
C ASN A 11 11.64 -9.72 -27.10
N THR A 12 12.42 -8.82 -26.52
CA THR A 12 12.69 -8.79 -25.07
C THR A 12 11.41 -8.58 -24.26
N GLU A 13 10.54 -7.65 -24.68
CA GLU A 13 9.23 -7.45 -24.05
C GLU A 13 8.38 -8.73 -24.04
N ALA A 14 8.30 -9.40 -25.16
CA ALA A 14 7.53 -10.65 -25.28
C ALA A 14 8.13 -11.77 -24.38
N GLN A 15 9.47 -11.83 -24.25
CA GLN A 15 10.14 -12.77 -23.38
C GLN A 15 9.85 -12.47 -21.90
N VAL A 16 9.98 -11.20 -21.47
CA VAL A 16 9.65 -10.76 -20.11
C VAL A 16 8.21 -11.08 -19.76
N ARG A 17 7.24 -10.67 -20.61
CA ARG A 17 5.82 -10.97 -20.39
C ARG A 17 5.55 -12.47 -20.23
N ARG A 18 6.21 -13.31 -21.01
CA ARG A 18 6.07 -14.76 -20.89
C ARG A 18 6.61 -15.31 -19.57
N VAL A 19 7.72 -14.76 -19.05
CA VAL A 19 8.24 -15.11 -17.73
C VAL A 19 7.24 -14.72 -16.66
N LEU A 20 6.73 -13.49 -16.71
CA LEU A 20 5.73 -12.99 -15.76
C LEU A 20 4.43 -13.83 -15.79
N ASP A 21 3.97 -14.22 -16.98
CA ASP A 21 2.80 -15.10 -17.11
C ASP A 21 3.01 -16.44 -16.40
N VAL A 22 4.21 -17.05 -16.54
CA VAL A 22 4.55 -18.30 -15.85
C VAL A 22 4.64 -18.08 -14.34
N MET A 23 5.28 -17.00 -13.89
CA MET A 23 5.39 -16.67 -12.48
C MET A 23 4.03 -16.41 -11.82
N ASN A 24 3.11 -15.78 -12.56
CA ASN A 24 1.79 -15.41 -12.06
C ASN A 24 0.76 -16.55 -12.17
N GLN A 25 1.12 -17.68 -12.76
CA GLN A 25 0.20 -18.81 -12.90
C GLN A 25 -0.29 -19.29 -11.53
N GLY A 26 -1.58 -19.10 -11.24
CA GLY A 26 -2.21 -19.42 -9.97
C GLY A 26 -1.84 -18.49 -8.79
N LYS A 27 -1.15 -17.39 -9.06
CA LYS A 27 -0.73 -16.41 -8.05
C LYS A 27 -1.41 -15.04 -8.22
N LEU A 28 -2.24 -14.85 -9.23
CA LEU A 28 -3.00 -13.61 -9.40
C LEU A 28 -3.91 -13.38 -8.19
N LYS A 29 -3.90 -12.17 -7.66
CA LYS A 29 -4.77 -11.75 -6.56
C LYS A 29 -5.69 -10.63 -7.01
N GLN A 30 -6.94 -10.69 -6.56
CA GLN A 30 -7.83 -9.55 -6.69
C GLN A 30 -7.37 -8.44 -5.76
N ALA A 31 -7.29 -7.23 -6.28
CA ALA A 31 -7.04 -6.01 -5.52
C ALA A 31 -8.03 -4.91 -5.93
N ILE A 32 -8.24 -3.96 -5.05
CA ILE A 32 -9.01 -2.75 -5.32
C ILE A 32 -8.04 -1.58 -5.27
N ARG A 33 -7.74 -1.02 -6.43
CA ARG A 33 -6.93 0.20 -6.53
C ARG A 33 -7.72 1.35 -5.94
N ILE A 34 -7.06 2.15 -5.11
CA ILE A 34 -7.56 3.39 -4.55
C ILE A 34 -6.94 4.55 -5.34
N THR A 35 -7.76 5.48 -5.76
CA THR A 35 -7.31 6.78 -6.25
C THR A 35 -7.77 7.82 -5.25
N ALA A 36 -6.84 8.55 -4.66
CA ALA A 36 -7.07 9.62 -3.72
C ALA A 36 -7.05 10.97 -4.44
N THR A 37 -8.01 11.83 -4.14
CA THR A 37 -8.11 13.16 -4.74
C THR A 37 -8.35 14.19 -3.63
N PRO A 38 -7.49 15.21 -3.48
CA PRO A 38 -7.69 16.26 -2.49
C PRO A 38 -9.04 16.93 -2.64
N SER A 39 -9.78 17.09 -1.51
CA SER A 39 -11.09 17.71 -1.51
C SER A 39 -11.00 19.19 -1.16
N GLN A 40 -11.68 20.03 -1.94
CA GLN A 40 -11.78 21.47 -1.68
C GLN A 40 -12.81 21.82 -0.58
N GLN A 41 -13.60 20.84 -0.14
CA GLN A 41 -14.64 21.01 0.87
C GLN A 41 -14.62 19.79 1.81
N PRO A 42 -15.04 19.97 3.08
CA PRO A 42 -15.18 18.85 4.01
C PRO A 42 -16.06 17.75 3.42
N LEU A 43 -15.56 16.52 3.47
CA LEU A 43 -16.28 15.35 2.99
C LEU A 43 -17.34 14.89 4.00
N PRO A 44 -18.42 14.23 3.58
CA PRO A 44 -19.37 13.61 4.49
C PRO A 44 -18.64 12.69 5.49
N LYS A 45 -19.07 12.71 6.75
CA LYS A 45 -18.48 11.83 7.79
C LYS A 45 -18.54 10.34 7.42
N THR A 46 -19.48 9.94 6.56
CA THR A 46 -19.67 8.54 6.11
C THR A 46 -18.98 8.22 4.79
N ALA A 47 -18.27 9.16 4.18
CA ALA A 47 -17.54 8.92 2.94
C ALA A 47 -16.27 8.09 3.18
N SER A 48 -15.84 7.31 2.19
CA SER A 48 -14.49 6.76 2.15
C SER A 48 -13.50 7.88 1.90
N LYS A 49 -12.45 7.96 2.73
CA LYS A 49 -11.46 9.05 2.66
C LYS A 49 -10.16 8.73 3.36
N PHE A 50 -9.12 9.46 3.01
CA PHE A 50 -7.94 9.61 3.85
C PHE A 50 -8.01 10.92 4.60
N GLY A 51 -7.63 10.90 5.87
CA GLY A 51 -7.66 12.05 6.77
C GLY A 51 -9.06 12.55 7.13
N GLY A 52 -9.09 13.75 7.70
CA GLY A 52 -10.30 14.49 8.03
C GLY A 52 -11.12 13.94 9.19
N VAL A 53 -12.39 14.37 9.24
CA VAL A 53 -13.28 14.06 10.36
C VAL A 53 -13.81 12.62 10.25
N PRO A 54 -13.54 11.74 11.24
CA PRO A 54 -13.98 10.34 11.21
C PRO A 54 -15.51 10.20 11.36
N TYR A 55 -16.03 9.09 10.84
CA TYR A 55 -17.31 8.57 11.25
C TYR A 55 -17.20 7.96 12.65
N LEU A 56 -18.01 8.41 13.59
CA LEU A 56 -18.14 7.81 14.91
C LEU A 56 -19.63 7.56 15.16
N PRO A 57 -20.03 6.33 15.48
CA PRO A 57 -21.42 6.03 15.86
C PRO A 57 -21.79 6.71 17.17
N VAL A 58 -23.08 6.80 17.45
CA VAL A 58 -23.55 7.32 18.74
C VAL A 58 -23.04 6.44 19.88
N GLY A 59 -22.40 7.07 20.86
CA GLY A 59 -21.81 6.40 22.03
C GLY A 59 -20.35 5.99 21.86
N GLU A 60 -19.79 6.13 20.65
CA GLU A 60 -18.38 5.84 20.38
C GLU A 60 -17.53 7.11 20.42
N SER A 61 -16.26 6.93 20.73
CA SER A 61 -15.22 7.97 20.71
C SER A 61 -14.01 7.52 19.91
N ALA A 62 -13.16 8.46 19.51
CA ALA A 62 -11.89 8.15 18.87
C ALA A 62 -11.03 7.25 19.80
N PRO A 63 -10.34 6.25 19.26
CA PRO A 63 -9.44 5.42 20.04
C PRO A 63 -8.24 6.22 20.55
N THR A 64 -7.59 5.67 21.60
CA THR A 64 -6.39 6.26 22.20
C THR A 64 -5.23 5.28 22.13
N ASN A 65 -4.00 5.82 22.18
CA ASN A 65 -2.78 5.04 22.36
C ASN A 65 -2.67 4.50 23.81
N ALA A 66 -1.62 3.74 24.10
CA ALA A 66 -1.36 3.15 25.42
C ALA A 66 -1.23 4.22 26.54
N SER A 67 -0.88 5.45 26.21
CA SER A 67 -0.77 6.57 27.15
C SER A 67 -2.07 7.37 27.32
N GLY A 68 -3.15 6.98 26.65
CA GLY A 68 -4.45 7.66 26.70
C GLY A 68 -4.55 8.89 25.79
N GLN A 69 -3.57 9.15 24.94
CA GLN A 69 -3.61 10.23 23.95
C GLN A 69 -4.44 9.79 22.73
N PRO A 70 -5.17 10.69 22.07
CA PRO A 70 -6.01 10.33 20.93
C PRO A 70 -5.18 9.88 19.73
N LEU A 71 -5.63 8.83 19.05
CA LEU A 71 -5.12 8.43 17.73
C LEU A 71 -5.73 9.32 16.63
N GLY A 72 -5.00 9.46 15.53
CA GLY A 72 -5.47 10.10 14.30
C GLY A 72 -6.02 9.08 13.32
N MET A 73 -7.14 9.38 12.67
CA MET A 73 -7.68 8.53 11.60
C MET A 73 -6.96 8.85 10.29
N ILE A 74 -6.16 7.89 9.80
CA ILE A 74 -5.49 8.04 8.51
C ILE A 74 -6.40 7.64 7.34
N ALA A 75 -7.25 6.63 7.52
CA ALA A 75 -8.14 6.15 6.48
C ALA A 75 -9.46 5.64 7.05
N GLN A 76 -10.54 5.87 6.31
CA GLN A 76 -11.79 5.14 6.52
C GLN A 76 -12.38 4.71 5.18
N ILE A 77 -12.92 3.49 5.16
CA ILE A 77 -13.50 2.85 3.98
C ILE A 77 -14.94 2.47 4.29
N ASN A 78 -15.88 3.11 3.62
CA ASN A 78 -17.26 2.68 3.60
C ASN A 78 -17.41 1.51 2.63
N CYS A 79 -17.57 0.31 3.16
CA CYS A 79 -17.58 -0.93 2.38
C CYS A 79 -18.68 -0.95 1.30
N ALA A 80 -19.77 -0.21 1.48
CA ALA A 80 -20.84 -0.09 0.48
C ALA A 80 -20.41 0.70 -0.77
N GLN A 81 -19.30 1.43 -0.73
CA GLN A 81 -18.74 2.17 -1.86
C GLN A 81 -17.74 1.34 -2.68
N LEU A 82 -17.35 0.17 -2.18
CA LEU A 82 -16.40 -0.70 -2.86
C LEU A 82 -17.06 -1.43 -4.03
N PRO A 83 -16.33 -1.71 -5.11
CA PRO A 83 -16.78 -2.68 -6.11
C PRO A 83 -16.98 -4.06 -5.48
N GLN A 84 -17.76 -4.91 -6.14
CA GLN A 84 -17.95 -6.27 -5.67
C GLN A 84 -16.59 -6.97 -5.53
N ASN A 85 -16.29 -7.44 -4.31
CA ASN A 85 -15.01 -8.04 -3.96
C ASN A 85 -15.19 -9.16 -2.94
N ASN A 86 -14.11 -9.92 -2.69
CA ASN A 86 -14.04 -11.00 -1.72
C ASN A 86 -13.11 -10.68 -0.53
N ILE A 87 -12.66 -9.43 -0.40
CA ILE A 87 -11.67 -9.01 0.59
C ILE A 87 -12.40 -8.38 1.77
N TYR A 88 -13.27 -7.41 1.50
CA TYR A 88 -13.99 -6.66 2.50
C TYR A 88 -15.47 -7.08 2.59
N PRO A 89 -16.12 -6.84 3.74
CA PRO A 89 -17.58 -6.95 3.87
C PRO A 89 -18.30 -6.09 2.82
N LYS A 90 -19.55 -6.42 2.53
CA LYS A 90 -20.38 -5.67 1.56
C LYS A 90 -20.94 -4.37 2.12
N SER A 91 -20.88 -4.19 3.44
CA SER A 91 -21.38 -3.02 4.16
C SER A 91 -20.55 -2.77 5.40
N GLY A 92 -20.78 -1.66 6.06
CA GLY A 92 -20.06 -1.27 7.27
C GLY A 92 -18.98 -0.23 6.98
N MET A 93 -18.31 0.20 8.04
CA MET A 93 -17.24 1.17 8.00
C MET A 93 -15.98 0.54 8.59
N LEU A 94 -14.91 0.50 7.83
CA LEU A 94 -13.58 0.12 8.30
C LEU A 94 -12.74 1.37 8.47
N GLN A 95 -12.03 1.45 9.59
CA GLN A 95 -11.20 2.61 9.92
C GLN A 95 -9.81 2.18 10.36
N PHE A 96 -8.82 2.96 9.96
CA PHE A 96 -7.40 2.80 10.28
C PHE A 96 -6.93 4.03 11.04
N TRP A 97 -6.39 3.79 12.22
CA TRP A 97 -5.95 4.82 13.15
C TRP A 97 -4.51 4.61 13.52
N ILE A 98 -3.73 5.67 13.55
CA ILE A 98 -2.29 5.67 13.85
C ILE A 98 -1.99 6.70 14.93
N ASP A 99 -0.82 6.57 15.58
CA ASP A 99 -0.40 7.48 16.63
C ASP A 99 0.30 8.72 16.04
N PRO A 100 -0.33 9.90 16.09
CA PRO A 100 0.28 11.13 15.60
C PRO A 100 1.34 11.71 16.54
N HIS A 101 1.59 11.08 17.70
CA HIS A 101 2.56 11.53 18.70
C HIS A 101 3.87 10.73 18.63
N ASP A 102 4.00 9.83 17.65
CA ASP A 102 5.15 8.96 17.49
C ASP A 102 5.72 9.03 16.07
N THR A 103 7.04 9.10 15.94
CA THR A 103 7.76 9.23 14.66
C THR A 103 7.62 8.02 13.74
N VAL A 104 7.12 6.88 14.25
CA VAL A 104 6.79 5.67 13.50
C VAL A 104 5.28 5.37 13.55
N TRP A 105 4.48 6.38 13.89
CA TRP A 105 3.01 6.36 13.90
C TRP A 105 2.39 5.20 14.69
N GLY A 106 3.06 4.80 15.77
CA GLY A 106 2.59 3.76 16.70
C GLY A 106 3.04 2.35 16.34
N TYR A 107 3.93 2.18 15.36
CA TYR A 107 4.51 0.88 15.02
C TYR A 107 5.52 0.46 16.09
N ASP A 108 5.29 -0.70 16.74
CA ASP A 108 6.23 -1.31 17.69
C ASP A 108 6.99 -2.46 17.02
N TYR A 109 8.28 -2.27 16.76
CA TYR A 109 9.16 -3.28 16.16
C TYR A 109 9.22 -4.59 16.97
N ASN A 110 8.93 -4.57 18.25
CA ASN A 110 8.92 -5.77 19.09
C ASN A 110 7.56 -6.47 19.12
N LYS A 111 6.50 -5.75 18.78
CA LYS A 111 5.11 -6.22 18.84
C LYS A 111 4.28 -5.67 17.66
N PRO A 112 4.70 -5.89 16.43
CA PRO A 112 4.10 -5.22 15.27
C PRO A 112 2.61 -5.52 15.08
N ALA A 113 2.13 -6.68 15.51
CA ALA A 113 0.73 -7.09 15.41
C ALA A 113 -0.15 -6.63 16.59
N VAL A 114 0.42 -5.97 17.61
CA VAL A 114 -0.34 -5.54 18.79
C VAL A 114 -0.88 -4.14 18.61
N GLN A 115 -2.21 -4.01 18.60
CA GLN A 115 -2.90 -2.75 18.39
C GLN A 115 -2.95 -1.89 19.68
N GLU A 116 -1.79 -1.49 20.22
CA GLU A 116 -1.69 -0.59 21.36
C GLU A 116 -1.70 0.88 20.94
N ASN A 117 -0.87 1.20 19.92
CA ASN A 117 -0.67 2.57 19.45
C ASN A 117 -1.17 2.78 18.01
N TRP A 118 -1.88 1.84 17.49
CA TRP A 118 -2.64 1.91 16.24
C TRP A 118 -3.91 1.08 16.39
N ARG A 119 -4.93 1.29 15.53
CA ARG A 119 -6.20 0.53 15.58
C ARG A 119 -6.73 0.32 14.19
N VAL A 120 -7.31 -0.87 13.98
CA VAL A 120 -8.26 -1.11 12.90
C VAL A 120 -9.62 -1.35 13.54
N LEU A 121 -10.61 -0.53 13.21
CA LEU A 121 -11.97 -0.64 13.72
C LEU A 121 -12.92 -0.98 12.59
N TYR A 122 -13.89 -1.83 12.89
CA TYR A 122 -14.96 -2.17 11.97
C TYR A 122 -16.32 -1.99 12.61
N TYR A 123 -17.15 -1.14 12.02
CA TYR A 123 -18.55 -0.96 12.38
C TYR A 123 -19.41 -1.68 11.34
N GLU A 124 -20.16 -2.70 11.72
CA GLU A 124 -20.96 -3.54 10.80
C GLU A 124 -22.03 -2.75 10.03
N SER A 125 -22.53 -1.66 10.61
CA SER A 125 -23.52 -0.80 9.99
C SER A 125 -23.12 0.67 10.09
N VAL A 126 -23.39 1.42 9.03
CA VAL A 126 -23.19 2.86 8.97
C VAL A 126 -24.55 3.54 9.16
N GLY A 127 -24.75 4.08 10.35
CA GLY A 127 -25.92 4.88 10.71
C GLY A 127 -25.63 6.38 10.63
N GLU A 128 -26.50 7.18 11.26
CA GLU A 128 -26.22 8.60 11.42
C GLU A 128 -24.98 8.79 12.29
N PRO A 129 -24.01 9.61 11.85
CA PRO A 129 -22.84 9.90 12.65
C PRO A 129 -23.23 10.66 13.91
N ASN A 130 -22.55 10.38 15.02
CA ASN A 130 -22.73 11.13 16.26
C ASN A 130 -22.39 12.61 16.04
N PRO A 131 -23.36 13.53 16.16
CA PRO A 131 -23.10 14.95 15.96
C PRO A 131 -22.22 15.54 17.07
N ASP A 132 -22.28 14.95 18.27
CA ASP A 132 -21.59 15.41 19.48
C ASP A 132 -20.34 14.59 19.78
N ALA A 133 -19.89 13.74 18.84
CA ALA A 133 -18.67 12.97 19.04
C ALA A 133 -17.49 13.91 19.32
N PRO A 134 -16.79 13.72 20.44
CA PRO A 134 -15.57 14.46 20.71
C PRO A 134 -14.54 14.10 19.62
N LEU A 135 -14.18 15.11 18.82
CA LEU A 135 -13.08 14.91 17.86
C LEU A 135 -11.75 14.87 18.62
N PRO A 136 -10.81 14.05 18.18
CA PRO A 136 -9.48 14.04 18.74
C PRO A 136 -8.84 15.43 18.57
N VAL A 137 -8.35 16.00 19.68
CA VAL A 137 -7.52 17.20 19.62
C VAL A 137 -6.08 16.72 19.53
N ILE A 138 -5.49 16.89 18.37
CA ILE A 138 -4.13 16.45 18.06
C ILE A 138 -3.30 17.71 17.83
N ASP A 139 -2.14 17.75 18.49
CA ASP A 139 -1.13 18.77 18.24
C ASP A 139 -0.24 18.30 17.08
N TRP A 140 -0.57 18.75 15.88
CA TRP A 140 0.11 18.36 14.65
C TRP A 140 1.53 18.94 14.51
N ASP A 141 1.86 19.98 15.28
CA ASP A 141 3.18 20.64 15.20
C ASP A 141 4.33 19.78 15.75
N THR A 142 4.03 18.66 16.40
CA THR A 142 5.04 17.90 17.13
C THR A 142 5.69 16.79 16.30
N ILE A 143 5.00 16.20 15.33
CA ILE A 143 5.49 15.06 14.54
C ILE A 143 4.82 15.10 13.15
N GLY A 144 5.58 14.78 12.10
CA GLY A 144 5.07 14.79 10.73
C GLY A 144 3.88 13.84 10.56
N TRP A 145 2.68 14.40 10.45
CA TRP A 145 1.49 13.67 10.03
C TRP A 145 1.61 13.35 8.55
N PRO A 146 1.18 12.15 8.07
CA PRO A 146 1.36 11.79 6.67
C PRO A 146 0.56 12.62 5.66
N ILE A 147 -0.41 13.43 6.09
CA ILE A 147 -1.23 14.29 5.24
C ILE A 147 -0.89 15.75 5.53
N GLU A 148 -0.48 16.48 4.52
CA GLU A 148 -0.22 17.93 4.61
C GLU A 148 -1.02 18.73 3.56
N PRO A 149 -1.64 19.85 3.95
CA PRO A 149 -1.89 20.25 5.34
C PRO A 149 -2.87 19.29 6.05
N GLU A 150 -2.76 19.14 7.37
CA GLU A 150 -3.50 18.16 8.18
C GLU A 150 -5.04 18.31 8.09
N SER A 151 -5.48 19.48 7.67
CA SER A 151 -6.91 19.78 7.46
C SER A 151 -7.46 19.23 6.14
N VAL A 152 -6.62 18.73 5.26
CA VAL A 152 -7.05 18.18 3.97
C VAL A 152 -7.63 16.79 4.13
N GLU A 153 -8.71 16.56 3.40
CA GLU A 153 -9.32 15.25 3.21
C GLU A 153 -9.14 14.81 1.75
N PHE A 154 -8.79 13.55 1.54
CA PHE A 154 -8.75 12.97 0.19
C PHE A 154 -10.00 12.13 -0.05
N ALA A 155 -10.78 12.48 -1.05
CA ALA A 155 -11.89 11.66 -1.52
C ALA A 155 -11.34 10.41 -2.24
N LEU A 156 -11.87 9.23 -1.90
CA LEU A 156 -11.42 7.97 -2.48
C LEU A 156 -12.37 7.48 -3.56
N SER A 157 -11.79 7.04 -4.67
CA SER A 157 -12.47 6.26 -5.69
C SER A 157 -11.78 4.90 -5.86
N PHE A 158 -12.55 3.90 -6.34
CA PHE A 158 -12.16 2.49 -6.29
C PHE A 158 -12.31 1.82 -7.64
N SER A 159 -11.31 1.05 -8.05
CA SER A 159 -11.37 0.21 -9.25
C SER A 159 -10.82 -1.18 -8.98
N LEU A 160 -11.50 -2.20 -9.51
CA LEU A 160 -11.07 -3.58 -9.37
C LEU A 160 -9.93 -3.87 -10.34
N VAL A 161 -8.87 -4.52 -9.84
CA VAL A 161 -7.70 -4.93 -10.63
C VAL A 161 -7.30 -6.36 -10.27
N GLU A 162 -6.66 -7.06 -11.20
CA GLU A 162 -5.89 -8.27 -10.91
C GLU A 162 -4.42 -7.89 -10.79
N GLN A 163 -3.80 -8.31 -9.70
CA GLN A 163 -2.41 -8.03 -9.41
C GLN A 163 -1.60 -9.32 -9.44
N GLY A 164 -0.52 -9.32 -10.18
CA GLY A 164 0.49 -10.37 -10.18
C GLY A 164 1.47 -10.23 -9.02
N VAL A 165 2.42 -11.15 -8.95
CA VAL A 165 3.55 -11.06 -8.02
C VAL A 165 4.38 -9.83 -8.37
N THR A 166 4.73 -9.04 -7.36
CA THR A 166 5.35 -7.73 -7.51
C THR A 166 6.84 -7.76 -7.20
N GLY A 167 7.59 -6.80 -7.72
CA GLY A 167 9.02 -6.64 -7.47
C GLY A 167 9.40 -6.45 -5.99
N THR A 168 8.44 -6.08 -5.14
CA THR A 168 8.65 -5.92 -3.69
C THR A 168 8.64 -7.26 -2.93
N ALA A 169 8.19 -8.36 -3.55
CA ALA A 169 8.29 -9.68 -2.95
C ALA A 169 9.73 -10.20 -3.02
N HIS A 170 10.31 -10.59 -1.88
CA HIS A 170 11.71 -11.06 -1.80
C HIS A 170 12.05 -12.19 -2.76
N TYR A 171 11.07 -13.02 -3.13
CA TYR A 171 11.23 -14.13 -4.07
C TYR A 171 11.07 -13.72 -5.54
N TYR A 172 10.72 -12.47 -5.85
CA TYR A 172 10.44 -12.02 -7.22
C TYR A 172 11.68 -12.16 -8.11
N TYR A 173 12.79 -11.54 -7.73
CA TYR A 173 14.01 -11.58 -8.52
C TYR A 173 14.60 -13.00 -8.69
N PRO A 174 14.72 -13.81 -7.64
CA PRO A 174 15.16 -15.21 -7.78
C PRO A 174 14.21 -16.06 -8.64
N ASP A 175 12.90 -15.92 -8.47
CA ASP A 175 11.92 -16.66 -9.25
C ASP A 175 11.93 -16.24 -10.72
N PHE A 176 11.97 -14.94 -11.00
CA PHE A 176 12.09 -14.43 -12.37
C PHE A 176 13.33 -15.01 -13.05
N ALA A 177 14.49 -14.90 -12.42
CA ALA A 177 15.73 -15.38 -12.98
C ALA A 177 15.72 -16.90 -13.21
N ARG A 178 15.12 -17.69 -12.32
CA ARG A 178 14.95 -19.14 -12.49
C ARG A 178 14.05 -19.46 -13.69
N VAL A 179 12.89 -18.81 -13.78
CA VAL A 179 11.95 -19.04 -14.89
C VAL A 179 12.52 -18.56 -16.22
N TRP A 180 13.26 -17.45 -16.23
CA TRP A 180 13.99 -16.98 -17.41
C TRP A 180 14.98 -18.03 -17.92
N ASP A 181 15.84 -18.54 -17.04
CA ASP A 181 16.86 -19.53 -17.40
C ASP A 181 16.24 -20.86 -17.88
N GLU A 182 15.06 -21.22 -17.39
CA GLU A 182 14.31 -22.41 -17.83
C GLU A 182 13.71 -22.21 -19.22
N LEU A 183 13.17 -21.02 -19.50
CA LEU A 183 12.54 -20.70 -20.78
C LEU A 183 13.55 -20.34 -21.88
N TYR A 184 14.69 -19.76 -21.49
CA TYR A 184 15.72 -19.25 -22.40
C TYR A 184 17.11 -19.78 -22.05
N PRO A 185 17.35 -21.10 -22.17
CA PRO A 185 18.60 -21.74 -21.74
C PRO A 185 19.85 -21.26 -22.49
N GLU A 186 19.66 -20.66 -23.70
CA GLU A 186 20.74 -20.09 -24.49
C GLU A 186 21.04 -18.61 -24.12
N ASP A 187 20.17 -17.97 -23.32
CA ASP A 187 20.28 -16.58 -22.90
C ASP A 187 20.11 -16.45 -21.38
N LYS A 188 20.93 -17.21 -20.65
CA LYS A 188 20.87 -17.25 -19.19
C LYS A 188 21.37 -15.97 -18.55
N LEU A 189 20.72 -15.61 -17.45
CA LEU A 189 21.16 -14.52 -16.60
C LEU A 189 22.48 -14.86 -15.87
N PRO A 190 23.23 -13.84 -15.40
CA PRO A 190 24.48 -14.06 -14.65
C PRO A 190 24.28 -15.08 -13.52
N THR A 191 25.22 -16.02 -13.35
CA THR A 191 25.17 -17.06 -12.35
C THR A 191 26.43 -17.04 -11.48
N GLY A 192 26.28 -17.46 -10.20
CA GLY A 192 27.40 -17.58 -9.25
C GLY A 192 26.84 -17.69 -7.83
N ASP A 193 27.66 -18.21 -6.92
CA ASP A 193 27.24 -18.48 -5.54
C ASP A 193 27.68 -17.38 -4.56
N ASP A 194 28.54 -16.46 -5.00
CA ASP A 194 29.02 -15.36 -4.18
C ASP A 194 28.02 -14.17 -4.19
N GLU A 195 28.18 -13.28 -3.22
CA GLU A 195 27.32 -12.09 -3.07
C GLU A 195 27.34 -11.19 -4.31
N ARG A 196 28.49 -11.04 -4.93
CA ARG A 196 28.64 -10.21 -6.14
C ARG A 196 27.85 -10.80 -7.32
N ALA A 197 27.89 -12.10 -7.50
CA ALA A 197 27.12 -12.76 -8.56
C ALA A 197 25.61 -12.65 -8.31
N ARG A 198 25.17 -12.75 -7.04
CA ARG A 198 23.76 -12.53 -6.67
C ARG A 198 23.30 -11.13 -6.99
N ILE A 199 24.08 -10.11 -6.62
CA ILE A 199 23.79 -8.71 -6.96
C ILE A 199 23.72 -8.52 -8.48
N GLN A 200 24.68 -9.03 -9.23
CA GLN A 200 24.67 -8.93 -10.70
C GLN A 200 23.45 -9.59 -11.32
N ARG A 201 23.00 -10.72 -10.78
CA ARG A 201 21.80 -11.42 -11.24
C ARG A 201 20.53 -10.61 -10.95
N THR A 202 20.41 -10.02 -9.75
CA THR A 202 19.29 -9.16 -9.38
C THR A 202 19.22 -7.94 -10.30
N ASN A 203 20.35 -7.23 -10.49
CA ASN A 203 20.41 -6.06 -11.36
C ASN A 203 20.03 -6.40 -12.82
N ALA A 204 20.45 -7.57 -13.32
CA ALA A 204 20.09 -8.01 -14.66
C ALA A 204 18.58 -8.29 -14.81
N VAL A 205 17.91 -8.82 -13.76
CA VAL A 205 16.45 -8.95 -13.75
C VAL A 205 15.80 -7.57 -13.74
N GLU A 206 16.24 -6.68 -12.87
CA GLU A 206 15.71 -5.31 -12.77
C GLU A 206 15.82 -4.55 -14.09
N GLU A 207 16.98 -4.58 -14.74
CA GLU A 207 17.18 -3.97 -16.07
C GLU A 207 16.24 -4.54 -17.14
N LEU A 208 15.92 -5.85 -17.05
CA LEU A 208 15.00 -6.50 -17.97
C LEU A 208 13.54 -6.16 -17.71
N THR A 209 13.13 -6.07 -16.43
CA THR A 209 11.72 -5.97 -16.05
C THR A 209 11.26 -4.53 -15.99
N LEU A 210 12.09 -3.61 -15.51
CA LEU A 210 11.75 -2.19 -15.29
C LEU A 210 11.03 -1.50 -16.45
N PRO A 211 11.39 -1.70 -17.73
CA PRO A 211 10.69 -1.06 -18.84
C PRO A 211 9.26 -1.58 -19.09
N TYR A 212 8.89 -2.71 -18.49
CA TYR A 212 7.65 -3.45 -18.79
C TYR A 212 6.80 -3.70 -17.55
N GLU A 213 7.30 -3.37 -16.37
CA GLU A 213 6.54 -3.43 -15.13
C GLU A 213 5.53 -2.29 -15.11
N GLU A 214 4.27 -2.63 -14.86
CA GLU A 214 3.31 -1.63 -14.43
C GLU A 214 3.68 -1.24 -12.99
N SER A 215 3.72 0.05 -12.70
CA SER A 215 4.01 0.53 -11.36
C SER A 215 3.02 -0.09 -10.36
N ASP A 216 3.56 -0.80 -9.38
CA ASP A 216 2.82 -1.31 -8.23
C ASP A 216 2.65 -0.27 -7.12
N GLU A 217 3.20 0.92 -7.33
CA GLU A 217 3.17 2.03 -6.40
C GLU A 217 1.82 2.74 -6.46
N TYR A 218 0.83 2.11 -5.86
CA TYR A 218 -0.51 2.69 -5.69
C TYR A 218 -1.18 2.18 -4.42
N SER A 219 -1.99 3.03 -3.81
CA SER A 219 -2.80 2.67 -2.64
C SER A 219 -3.86 1.63 -3.02
N ARG A 220 -4.06 0.59 -2.18
CA ARG A 220 -4.95 -0.53 -2.50
C ARG A 220 -5.49 -1.29 -1.31
N ILE A 221 -6.58 -1.98 -1.56
CA ILE A 221 -7.19 -2.97 -0.68
C ILE A 221 -6.94 -4.35 -1.28
N GLY A 222 -6.47 -5.29 -0.47
CA GLY A 222 -6.13 -6.64 -0.94
C GLY A 222 -4.88 -6.71 -1.82
N GLY A 223 -4.79 -7.75 -2.64
CA GLY A 223 -3.61 -7.97 -3.49
C GLY A 223 -2.35 -8.31 -2.70
N TYR A 224 -1.23 -7.92 -3.24
CA TYR A 224 0.08 -7.98 -2.59
C TYR A 224 0.37 -6.64 -1.91
N PRO A 225 0.93 -6.62 -0.68
CA PRO A 225 1.38 -5.37 -0.05
C PRO A 225 2.53 -4.75 -0.86
N TYR A 226 2.78 -3.46 -0.65
CA TYR A 226 3.90 -2.75 -1.25
C TYR A 226 4.86 -2.31 -0.15
N PHE A 227 6.09 -2.79 -0.21
CA PHE A 227 7.14 -2.45 0.74
C PHE A 227 8.28 -1.76 0.00
N ILE A 228 8.70 -0.60 0.48
CA ILE A 228 9.86 0.14 -0.08
C ILE A 228 11.17 -0.62 0.17
N GLN A 229 11.25 -1.38 1.26
CA GLN A 229 12.46 -2.12 1.63
C GLN A 229 12.17 -3.62 1.57
N ASN A 230 11.89 -4.22 2.70
CA ASN A 230 11.70 -5.67 2.81
C ASN A 230 10.34 -5.98 3.43
N ASP A 231 9.81 -7.13 3.09
CA ASP A 231 8.61 -7.66 3.74
C ASP A 231 8.93 -8.03 5.21
N PRO A 232 8.29 -7.43 6.21
CA PRO A 232 8.58 -7.72 7.61
C PRO A 232 8.28 -9.17 8.00
N ARG A 233 7.42 -9.87 7.25
CA ARG A 233 7.12 -11.30 7.46
C ARG A 233 8.31 -12.22 7.19
N ASP A 234 9.33 -11.74 6.47
CA ASP A 234 10.56 -12.49 6.21
C ASP A 234 11.48 -12.52 7.44
N PHE A 235 11.29 -11.58 8.37
CA PHE A 235 12.17 -11.40 9.52
C PHE A 235 11.48 -11.67 10.86
N ASP A 236 10.13 -11.71 10.89
CA ASP A 236 9.34 -11.98 12.10
C ASP A 236 8.35 -13.11 11.87
N GLU A 237 8.61 -14.27 12.49
CA GLU A 237 7.75 -15.45 12.42
C GLU A 237 6.31 -15.19 12.91
N ASN A 238 6.12 -14.22 13.82
CA ASN A 238 4.80 -13.87 14.32
C ASN A 238 3.93 -13.18 13.24
N LEU A 239 4.55 -12.60 12.21
CA LEU A 239 3.85 -11.95 11.10
C LEU A 239 3.51 -12.91 9.94
N GLN A 240 4.13 -14.08 9.86
CA GLN A 240 3.94 -15.02 8.75
C GLN A 240 2.48 -15.47 8.57
N GLY A 241 1.70 -15.47 9.67
CA GLY A 241 0.26 -15.77 9.63
C GLY A 241 -0.61 -14.67 8.99
N HIS A 242 -0.08 -13.46 8.78
CA HIS A 242 -0.80 -12.34 8.19
C HIS A 242 -0.72 -12.42 6.66
N THR A 243 -1.65 -13.14 6.05
CA THR A 243 -1.66 -13.47 4.62
C THR A 243 -2.57 -12.58 3.78
N VAL A 244 -3.36 -11.74 4.43
CA VAL A 244 -4.29 -10.81 3.77
C VAL A 244 -3.78 -9.39 3.97
N ASN A 245 -3.55 -8.69 2.87
CA ASN A 245 -3.30 -7.25 2.88
C ASN A 245 -4.66 -6.54 3.00
N LEU A 246 -4.94 -5.92 4.15
CA LEU A 246 -6.18 -5.16 4.32
C LEU A 246 -6.10 -3.84 3.58
N LEU A 247 -5.02 -3.09 3.76
CA LEU A 247 -4.84 -1.78 3.16
C LEU A 247 -3.34 -1.51 2.96
N THR A 248 -2.98 -1.05 1.79
CA THR A 248 -1.72 -0.38 1.51
C THR A 248 -2.03 1.07 1.20
N ILE A 249 -1.33 2.00 1.84
CA ILE A 249 -1.32 3.42 1.49
C ILE A 249 0.11 3.77 1.11
N VAL A 250 0.33 4.20 -0.12
CA VAL A 250 1.62 4.71 -0.60
C VAL A 250 1.69 6.23 -0.44
N SER A 251 2.88 6.78 -0.47
CA SER A 251 3.07 8.22 -0.57
C SER A 251 2.58 8.72 -1.92
N GLU A 252 1.80 9.80 -1.91
CA GLU A 252 1.27 10.48 -3.10
C GLU A 252 1.72 11.93 -3.03
N VAL A 253 2.78 12.28 -3.76
CA VAL A 253 3.40 13.59 -3.80
C VAL A 253 3.64 13.97 -5.25
N ASP A 254 3.25 15.18 -5.64
CA ASP A 254 3.55 15.73 -6.96
C ASP A 254 4.90 16.44 -6.93
N TRP A 255 5.98 15.68 -7.12
CA TRP A 255 7.35 16.19 -7.14
C TRP A 255 7.66 17.12 -8.34
N GLU A 256 6.78 17.17 -9.33
CA GLU A 256 6.94 18.03 -10.51
C GLU A 256 6.19 19.36 -10.37
N SER A 257 5.30 19.48 -9.39
CA SER A 257 4.55 20.71 -9.13
C SER A 257 5.44 21.78 -8.49
N GLU A 258 5.40 22.98 -9.03
CA GLU A 258 5.98 24.17 -8.40
C GLU A 258 5.00 24.81 -7.39
N GLU A 259 3.77 24.33 -7.31
CA GLU A 259 2.75 24.80 -6.40
C GLU A 259 2.69 23.89 -5.16
N GLU A 260 2.42 24.46 -3.99
CA GLU A 260 2.13 23.69 -2.78
C GLU A 260 0.80 22.93 -2.98
N THR A 261 0.90 21.65 -3.28
CA THR A 261 -0.24 20.75 -3.41
C THR A 261 -0.41 19.94 -2.12
N PRO A 262 -1.64 19.55 -1.76
CA PRO A 262 -1.84 18.62 -0.66
C PRO A 262 -1.13 17.29 -0.90
N GLU A 263 -0.43 16.81 0.11
CA GLU A 263 0.43 15.63 0.03
C GLU A 263 -0.04 14.54 0.99
N LEU A 264 0.25 13.29 0.62
CA LEU A 264 0.24 12.15 1.52
C LEU A 264 1.64 11.56 1.48
N LEU A 265 2.42 11.71 2.56
CA LEU A 265 3.84 11.37 2.59
C LEU A 265 4.20 10.58 3.85
N TRP A 266 4.67 9.35 3.66
CA TRP A 266 5.18 8.48 4.71
C TRP A 266 6.70 8.62 4.83
N GLY A 267 7.19 9.49 5.74
CA GLY A 267 8.62 9.73 5.89
C GLY A 267 9.27 10.17 4.58
N ASP A 268 10.27 9.44 4.11
CA ASP A 268 10.97 9.71 2.84
C ASP A 268 10.32 8.91 1.68
N ALA A 269 9.04 9.14 1.38
CA ALA A 269 8.27 8.44 0.35
C ALA A 269 8.05 6.94 0.63
N GLY A 270 7.68 6.60 1.86
CA GLY A 270 7.37 5.25 2.31
C GLY A 270 5.97 4.75 1.92
N SER A 271 5.59 3.64 2.56
CA SER A 271 4.25 3.08 2.48
C SER A 271 3.83 2.50 3.84
N ALA A 272 2.53 2.48 4.10
CA ALA A 272 1.95 1.81 5.25
C ALA A 272 1.09 0.63 4.81
N ASN A 273 1.19 -0.49 5.52
CA ASN A 273 0.47 -1.74 5.21
C ASN A 273 -0.18 -2.30 6.48
N TRP A 274 -1.44 -2.76 6.36
CA TRP A 274 -2.21 -3.40 7.43
C TRP A 274 -2.68 -4.81 7.05
#